data_fa2292b4b927f0525effb625a85acf7d
#
_entry.id   fa2292b4b927f0525effb625a85acf7d
#
_cell.length_a   1.000
_cell.length_b   1.000
_cell.length_c   1.000
_cell.angle_alpha   90.00
_cell.angle_beta   90.00
_cell.angle_gamma   90.00
#
_symmetry.space_group_name_H-M   'P 1'
#
loop_
_entity.id
_entity.type
_entity.pdbx_description
1 polymer ?
#
loop_
_entity_poly.entity_id
_entity_poly.type
_entity_poly.pdbx_seq_one_letter_code
_entity_poly.pdbx_strand_id
1 'polypeptide(L)'
;MKPQKIDMDLDIIKIGVVGAGSWGTVLANLLGTKGFKIDLWVFEKGVKKQIQHYRENKVFLPGISLSSNIFPSNDIAKVVSNKDIVLLVVPSHVMRETTLKIADYISKETIVVSASKGIENNTRLTMSGLFKETLPKIPEDYFAVLSGPSFAKEVAQKVPTAVTLASKNLKAAGFVQRVFATSFFRVYTNDDIIGVELGGSVKNVIAIAAGMIDGLGLGLNTRAALITRGLTEIRRLGIKLGANPRTFSGLTGVGDLILTCTGNISRNHTVGRKIGEGKKLKEILSDMRMVAEGVKTAKSVYNLSRSLGVPMPISSEIYHILYDDLCPREAAYRLMTRDLKHELDEE
;
A
#
# COMPACT_ATOMS: atom_id res chain seq x y z
N MET A 1 35.37 13.29 -0.22
CA MET A 1 33.94 12.91 -0.11
C MET A 1 33.57 12.16 -1.37
N LYS A 2 33.17 10.88 -1.28
CA LYS A 2 32.57 10.20 -2.44
C LYS A 2 31.24 10.90 -2.78
N PRO A 3 30.93 11.16 -4.07
CA PRO A 3 29.64 11.76 -4.44
C PRO A 3 28.53 10.90 -3.87
N GLN A 4 27.59 11.55 -3.16
CA GLN A 4 26.39 10.86 -2.71
C GLN A 4 25.66 10.32 -3.94
N LYS A 5 25.26 9.04 -3.96
CA LYS A 5 24.51 8.38 -5.06
C LYS A 5 23.27 9.16 -5.54
N ILE A 6 22.84 10.14 -4.79
CA ILE A 6 21.67 11.00 -5.03
C ILE A 6 21.86 11.96 -6.24
N ASP A 7 23.10 12.19 -6.68
CA ASP A 7 23.45 13.04 -7.83
C ASP A 7 23.78 12.21 -9.10
N MET A 8 23.39 10.94 -9.16
CA MET A 8 23.70 10.04 -10.27
C MET A 8 22.93 10.42 -11.54
N ASP A 9 23.60 10.20 -12.68
CA ASP A 9 22.98 10.25 -14.00
C ASP A 9 21.87 9.19 -14.09
N LEU A 10 20.69 9.60 -14.55
CA LEU A 10 19.53 8.72 -14.65
C LEU A 10 19.76 7.53 -15.58
N ASP A 11 20.68 7.65 -16.54
CA ASP A 11 20.91 6.62 -17.58
C ASP A 11 21.59 5.35 -17.06
N ILE A 12 22.21 5.37 -15.87
CA ILE A 12 22.97 4.25 -15.32
C ILE A 12 22.36 3.61 -14.08
N ILE A 13 21.15 4.03 -13.70
CA ILE A 13 20.49 3.56 -12.46
C ILE A 13 20.09 2.08 -12.57
N LYS A 14 20.46 1.29 -11.56
CA LYS A 14 20.13 -0.12 -11.42
C LYS A 14 18.97 -0.30 -10.45
N ILE A 15 17.88 -0.89 -10.91
CA ILE A 15 16.65 -1.04 -10.13
C ILE A 15 16.28 -2.50 -9.97
N GLY A 16 16.05 -2.91 -8.71
CA GLY A 16 15.45 -4.18 -8.36
C GLY A 16 14.01 -3.99 -7.88
N VAL A 17 13.08 -4.79 -8.38
CA VAL A 17 11.69 -4.80 -7.93
C VAL A 17 11.37 -6.14 -7.29
N VAL A 18 10.98 -6.15 -6.04
CA VAL A 18 10.66 -7.35 -5.27
C VAL A 18 9.15 -7.49 -5.14
N GLY A 19 8.59 -8.43 -5.92
CA GLY A 19 7.16 -8.72 -5.97
C GLY A 19 6.54 -8.43 -7.33
N ALA A 20 6.04 -9.49 -7.98
CA ALA A 20 5.40 -9.45 -9.29
C ALA A 20 3.86 -9.59 -9.22
N GLY A 21 3.25 -9.08 -8.14
CA GLY A 21 1.81 -8.85 -8.09
C GLY A 21 1.38 -7.75 -9.08
N SER A 22 0.08 -7.42 -9.13
CA SER A 22 -0.44 -6.39 -10.05
C SER A 22 0.34 -5.07 -9.94
N TRP A 23 0.52 -4.56 -8.71
CA TRP A 23 1.18 -3.28 -8.49
C TRP A 23 2.67 -3.31 -8.79
N GLY A 24 3.40 -4.35 -8.33
CA GLY A 24 4.83 -4.49 -8.63
C GLY A 24 5.10 -4.65 -10.13
N THR A 25 4.26 -5.42 -10.84
CA THR A 25 4.37 -5.56 -12.29
C THR A 25 4.14 -4.24 -13.02
N VAL A 26 3.16 -3.44 -12.58
CA VAL A 26 2.88 -2.12 -13.17
C VAL A 26 4.03 -1.15 -12.94
N LEU A 27 4.57 -1.07 -11.72
CA LEU A 27 5.71 -0.19 -11.42
C LEU A 27 6.97 -0.62 -12.16
N ALA A 28 7.24 -1.93 -12.26
CA ALA A 28 8.33 -2.45 -13.08
C ALA A 28 8.14 -2.08 -14.56
N ASN A 29 6.91 -2.16 -15.07
CA ASN A 29 6.60 -1.80 -16.46
C ASN A 29 6.74 -0.29 -16.71
N LEU A 30 6.25 0.54 -15.79
CA LEU A 30 6.42 1.99 -15.85
C LEU A 30 7.90 2.37 -15.97
N LEU A 31 8.74 1.81 -15.09
CA LEU A 31 10.19 2.06 -15.10
C LEU A 31 10.88 1.48 -16.33
N GLY A 32 10.49 0.26 -16.74
CA GLY A 32 11.04 -0.38 -17.93
C GLY A 32 10.70 0.35 -19.24
N THR A 33 9.48 0.90 -19.35
CA THR A 33 9.09 1.72 -20.52
C THR A 33 9.79 3.08 -20.54
N LYS A 34 10.25 3.56 -19.39
CA LYS A 34 11.07 4.77 -19.28
C LYS A 34 12.54 4.53 -19.68
N GLY A 35 12.94 3.29 -19.94
CA GLY A 35 14.29 2.90 -20.40
C GLY A 35 15.15 2.20 -19.35
N PHE A 36 14.75 2.17 -18.09
CA PHE A 36 15.53 1.50 -17.03
C PHE A 36 15.54 -0.02 -17.19
N LYS A 37 16.69 -0.65 -16.93
CA LYS A 37 16.80 -2.10 -16.78
C LYS A 37 16.26 -2.51 -15.40
N ILE A 38 15.21 -3.33 -15.40
CA ILE A 38 14.51 -3.75 -14.19
C ILE A 38 14.72 -5.23 -13.93
N ASP A 39 15.41 -5.56 -12.86
CA ASP A 39 15.38 -6.92 -12.32
C ASP A 39 14.13 -7.09 -11.47
N LEU A 40 13.24 -8.03 -11.87
CA LEU A 40 11.95 -8.27 -11.20
C LEU A 40 11.96 -9.62 -10.50
N TRP A 41 11.87 -9.61 -9.17
CA TRP A 41 11.69 -10.85 -8.43
C TRP A 41 10.25 -11.34 -8.51
N VAL A 42 10.10 -12.56 -8.99
CA VAL A 42 8.83 -13.24 -9.16
C VAL A 42 8.82 -14.48 -8.27
N PHE A 43 7.88 -14.57 -7.35
CA PHE A 43 7.77 -15.71 -6.44
C PHE A 43 7.35 -16.98 -7.23
N GLU A 44 6.31 -16.89 -8.04
CA GLU A 44 5.73 -18.01 -8.77
C GLU A 44 6.53 -18.33 -10.04
N LYS A 45 7.04 -19.56 -10.13
CA LYS A 45 7.80 -20.03 -11.31
C LYS A 45 6.98 -19.93 -12.62
N GLY A 46 5.67 -20.16 -12.53
CA GLY A 46 4.76 -20.04 -13.67
C GLY A 46 4.63 -18.63 -14.20
N VAL A 47 4.49 -17.63 -13.31
CA VAL A 47 4.42 -16.22 -13.67
C VAL A 47 5.74 -15.74 -14.28
N LYS A 48 6.88 -16.15 -13.71
CA LYS A 48 8.19 -15.85 -14.30
C LYS A 48 8.26 -16.32 -15.77
N LYS A 49 7.88 -17.58 -16.04
CA LYS A 49 7.87 -18.14 -17.41
C LYS A 49 6.96 -17.33 -18.34
N GLN A 50 5.77 -16.90 -17.87
CA GLN A 50 4.86 -16.08 -18.66
C GLN A 50 5.50 -14.74 -19.04
N ILE A 51 6.10 -14.02 -18.09
CA ILE A 51 6.77 -12.76 -18.36
C ILE A 51 7.95 -12.94 -19.31
N GLN A 52 8.73 -14.00 -19.16
CA GLN A 52 9.87 -14.32 -20.05
C GLN A 52 9.47 -14.57 -21.51
N HIS A 53 8.44 -15.40 -21.72
CA HIS A 53 8.09 -15.88 -23.06
C HIS A 53 7.06 -14.99 -23.75
N TYR A 54 6.09 -14.46 -23.01
CA TYR A 54 4.95 -13.74 -23.58
C TYR A 54 4.98 -12.24 -23.30
N ARG A 55 5.96 -11.78 -22.51
CA ARG A 55 5.98 -10.36 -22.05
C ARG A 55 4.65 -9.93 -21.43
N GLU A 56 4.04 -10.83 -20.65
CA GLU A 56 2.75 -10.59 -20.00
C GLU A 56 2.71 -11.31 -18.65
N ASN A 57 2.10 -10.67 -17.65
CA ASN A 57 1.74 -11.30 -16.39
C ASN A 57 0.24 -11.62 -16.40
N LYS A 58 -0.12 -12.75 -17.01
CA LYS A 58 -1.52 -13.15 -17.20
C LYS A 58 -2.28 -13.40 -15.91
N VAL A 59 -1.58 -13.68 -14.81
CA VAL A 59 -2.19 -13.95 -13.50
C VAL A 59 -2.59 -12.67 -12.79
N PHE A 60 -1.68 -11.68 -12.72
CA PHE A 60 -1.85 -10.50 -11.88
C PHE A 60 -2.11 -9.21 -12.67
N LEU A 61 -1.80 -9.17 -13.97
CA LEU A 61 -1.99 -8.01 -14.84
C LEU A 61 -2.30 -8.45 -16.28
N PRO A 62 -3.41 -9.16 -16.51
CA PRO A 62 -3.74 -9.68 -17.83
C PRO A 62 -4.02 -8.55 -18.83
N GLY A 63 -3.66 -8.79 -20.11
CA GLY A 63 -3.91 -7.89 -21.23
C GLY A 63 -2.93 -6.72 -21.34
N ILE A 64 -1.86 -6.69 -20.52
CA ILE A 64 -0.85 -5.62 -20.55
C ILE A 64 0.48 -6.19 -21.05
N SER A 65 0.97 -5.67 -22.19
CA SER A 65 2.29 -5.96 -22.71
C SER A 65 3.38 -5.30 -21.85
N LEU A 66 4.38 -6.07 -21.47
CA LEU A 66 5.47 -5.62 -20.59
C LEU A 66 6.73 -5.26 -21.40
N SER A 67 7.39 -4.20 -20.97
CA SER A 67 8.65 -3.73 -21.54
C SER A 67 9.71 -4.83 -21.66
N SER A 68 10.46 -4.82 -22.76
CA SER A 68 11.63 -5.68 -22.96
C SER A 68 12.73 -5.47 -21.91
N ASN A 69 12.74 -4.32 -21.24
CA ASN A 69 13.69 -3.97 -20.19
C ASN A 69 13.40 -4.64 -18.84
N ILE A 70 12.39 -5.50 -18.72
CA ILE A 70 12.08 -6.26 -17.52
C ILE A 70 12.72 -7.65 -17.61
N PHE A 71 13.54 -7.99 -16.60
CA PHE A 71 14.27 -9.25 -16.47
C PHE A 71 13.72 -10.01 -15.25
N PRO A 72 12.75 -10.94 -15.43
CA PRO A 72 12.16 -11.67 -14.32
C PRO A 72 13.09 -12.75 -13.78
N SER A 73 13.19 -12.86 -12.45
CA SER A 73 14.02 -13.83 -11.75
C SER A 73 13.27 -14.42 -10.54
N ASN A 74 13.48 -15.72 -10.25
CA ASN A 74 13.08 -16.31 -8.96
C ASN A 74 14.18 -16.19 -7.89
N ASP A 75 15.38 -15.76 -8.27
CA ASP A 75 16.50 -15.52 -7.36
C ASP A 75 16.41 -14.09 -6.82
N ILE A 76 16.04 -13.96 -5.54
CA ILE A 76 15.88 -12.65 -4.88
C ILE A 76 17.24 -11.96 -4.68
N ALA A 77 18.30 -12.72 -4.39
CA ALA A 77 19.64 -12.17 -4.19
C ALA A 77 20.12 -11.43 -5.45
N LYS A 78 19.96 -12.06 -6.63
CA LYS A 78 20.29 -11.45 -7.91
C LYS A 78 19.52 -10.15 -8.15
N VAL A 79 18.26 -10.09 -7.73
CA VAL A 79 17.40 -8.94 -7.97
C VAL A 79 17.79 -7.73 -7.09
N VAL A 80 18.29 -7.96 -5.88
CA VAL A 80 18.58 -6.87 -4.94
C VAL A 80 20.06 -6.49 -4.86
N SER A 81 20.98 -7.36 -5.30
CA SER A 81 22.42 -7.10 -5.24
C SER A 81 22.84 -6.00 -6.20
N ASN A 82 23.73 -5.10 -5.73
CA ASN A 82 24.28 -4.01 -6.53
C ASN A 82 23.23 -3.11 -7.19
N LYS A 83 22.14 -2.81 -6.47
CA LYS A 83 21.10 -1.88 -6.91
C LYS A 83 21.24 -0.50 -6.25
N ASP A 84 20.85 0.52 -6.99
CA ASP A 84 20.74 1.89 -6.48
C ASP A 84 19.37 2.08 -5.81
N ILE A 85 18.33 1.45 -6.37
CA ILE A 85 16.98 1.43 -5.82
C ILE A 85 16.49 -0.02 -5.72
N VAL A 86 15.93 -0.39 -4.58
CA VAL A 86 15.16 -1.61 -4.39
C VAL A 86 13.74 -1.25 -4.02
N LEU A 87 12.80 -1.60 -4.89
CA LEU A 87 11.38 -1.37 -4.70
C LEU A 87 10.71 -2.62 -4.13
N LEU A 88 10.15 -2.52 -2.93
CA LEU A 88 9.47 -3.61 -2.23
C LEU A 88 7.95 -3.49 -2.43
N VAL A 89 7.35 -4.48 -3.10
CA VAL A 89 5.91 -4.49 -3.48
C VAL A 89 5.29 -5.86 -3.17
N VAL A 90 5.72 -6.48 -2.11
CA VAL A 90 5.12 -7.73 -1.61
C VAL A 90 3.99 -7.43 -0.61
N PRO A 91 3.06 -8.37 -0.38
CA PRO A 91 2.05 -8.21 0.66
C PRO A 91 2.68 -7.94 2.04
N SER A 92 2.03 -7.08 2.84
CA SER A 92 2.58 -6.64 4.14
C SER A 92 2.91 -7.79 5.10
N HIS A 93 2.13 -8.87 5.06
CA HIS A 93 2.32 -10.02 5.96
C HIS A 93 3.51 -10.93 5.64
N VAL A 94 4.12 -10.80 4.46
CA VAL A 94 5.35 -11.51 4.09
C VAL A 94 6.56 -10.58 4.03
N MET A 95 6.38 -9.29 4.36
CA MET A 95 7.42 -8.28 4.23
C MET A 95 8.62 -8.60 5.13
N ARG A 96 8.41 -8.97 6.39
CA ARG A 96 9.50 -9.33 7.31
C ARG A 96 10.35 -10.48 6.80
N GLU A 97 9.73 -11.56 6.40
CA GLU A 97 10.45 -12.70 5.83
C GLU A 97 11.22 -12.30 4.56
N THR A 98 10.61 -11.47 3.72
CA THR A 98 11.23 -10.98 2.48
C THR A 98 12.44 -10.11 2.78
N THR A 99 12.32 -9.15 3.71
CA THR A 99 13.41 -8.23 4.06
C THR A 99 14.58 -8.94 4.74
N LEU A 100 14.30 -9.91 5.61
CA LEU A 100 15.35 -10.76 6.21
C LEU A 100 16.10 -11.56 5.15
N LYS A 101 15.43 -12.08 4.11
CA LYS A 101 16.09 -12.80 3.00
C LYS A 101 17.02 -11.92 2.16
N ILE A 102 16.76 -10.62 2.08
CA ILE A 102 17.57 -9.69 1.27
C ILE A 102 18.63 -8.95 2.08
N ALA A 103 18.59 -8.99 3.40
CA ALA A 103 19.41 -8.17 4.30
C ALA A 103 20.93 -8.28 4.05
N ASP A 104 21.40 -9.46 3.66
CA ASP A 104 22.81 -9.69 3.39
C ASP A 104 23.25 -9.31 1.96
N TYR A 105 22.31 -9.17 1.03
CA TYR A 105 22.56 -8.90 -0.37
C TYR A 105 22.39 -7.44 -0.76
N ILE A 106 21.68 -6.65 0.07
CA ILE A 106 21.39 -5.24 -0.20
C ILE A 106 22.52 -4.35 0.31
N SER A 107 22.94 -3.39 -0.49
CA SER A 107 23.99 -2.43 -0.09
C SER A 107 23.43 -1.38 0.86
N LYS A 108 24.24 -0.94 1.82
CA LYS A 108 23.91 0.18 2.74
C LYS A 108 23.62 1.51 2.03
N GLU A 109 24.04 1.63 0.77
CA GLU A 109 23.83 2.82 -0.06
C GLU A 109 22.60 2.69 -0.97
N THR A 110 21.87 1.57 -0.90
CA THR A 110 20.66 1.35 -1.70
C THR A 110 19.49 2.13 -1.11
N ILE A 111 18.76 2.88 -1.95
CA ILE A 111 17.49 3.47 -1.54
C ILE A 111 16.41 2.38 -1.57
N VAL A 112 15.79 2.11 -0.43
CA VAL A 112 14.70 1.14 -0.30
C VAL A 112 13.38 1.88 -0.37
N VAL A 113 12.58 1.56 -1.39
CA VAL A 113 11.26 2.15 -1.58
C VAL A 113 10.19 1.12 -1.27
N SER A 114 9.35 1.37 -0.29
CA SER A 114 8.15 0.55 -0.05
C SER A 114 6.99 1.09 -0.88
N ALA A 115 6.35 0.22 -1.66
CA ALA A 115 5.04 0.48 -2.26
C ALA A 115 3.97 -0.50 -1.72
N SER A 116 4.28 -1.19 -0.63
CA SER A 116 3.36 -2.08 0.10
C SER A 116 2.52 -1.28 1.07
N LYS A 117 1.25 -1.66 1.22
CA LYS A 117 0.28 -0.99 2.08
C LYS A 117 -0.19 -1.95 3.16
N GLY A 118 0.10 -1.68 4.42
CA GLY A 118 -0.30 -2.50 5.55
C GLY A 118 0.54 -2.25 6.80
N ILE A 119 0.12 -2.86 7.89
CA ILE A 119 0.76 -2.84 9.21
C ILE A 119 1.00 -4.29 9.60
N GLU A 120 2.20 -4.62 10.10
CA GLU A 120 2.51 -5.98 10.52
C GLU A 120 1.66 -6.40 11.73
N ASN A 121 1.07 -7.59 11.68
CA ASN A 121 0.13 -8.03 12.73
C ASN A 121 0.79 -8.27 14.08
N ASN A 122 1.96 -8.89 14.10
CA ASN A 122 2.59 -9.33 15.34
C ASN A 122 3.24 -8.18 16.12
N THR A 123 3.99 -7.33 15.43
CA THR A 123 4.72 -6.21 16.05
C THR A 123 3.95 -4.89 15.98
N ARG A 124 2.92 -4.80 15.14
CA ARG A 124 2.15 -3.58 14.88
C ARG A 124 2.98 -2.47 14.23
N LEU A 125 4.12 -2.81 13.62
CA LEU A 125 4.98 -1.87 12.92
C LEU A 125 4.44 -1.54 11.53
N THR A 126 4.61 -0.29 11.13
CA THR A 126 4.53 0.11 9.73
C THR A 126 5.72 -0.46 8.94
N MET A 127 5.72 -0.35 7.62
CA MET A 127 6.80 -0.93 6.80
C MET A 127 8.16 -0.28 7.11
N SER A 128 8.19 1.04 7.32
CA SER A 128 9.44 1.73 7.71
C SER A 128 9.94 1.29 9.08
N GLY A 129 9.05 1.08 10.04
CA GLY A 129 9.41 0.50 11.34
C GLY A 129 9.98 -0.91 11.23
N LEU A 130 9.37 -1.74 10.38
CA LEU A 130 9.85 -3.09 10.09
C LEU A 130 11.24 -3.07 9.42
N PHE A 131 11.50 -2.13 8.51
CA PHE A 131 12.81 -2.02 7.84
C PHE A 131 13.93 -1.65 8.81
N LYS A 132 13.67 -0.82 9.83
CA LYS A 132 14.65 -0.52 10.88
C LYS A 132 15.12 -1.77 11.60
N GLU A 133 14.22 -2.72 11.84
CA GLU A 133 14.57 -3.99 12.50
C GLU A 133 15.26 -4.98 11.55
N THR A 134 14.77 -5.10 10.31
CA THR A 134 15.18 -6.17 9.40
C THR A 134 16.30 -5.77 8.44
N LEU A 135 16.53 -4.48 8.22
CA LEU A 135 17.57 -3.93 7.36
C LEU A 135 18.45 -2.92 8.12
N PRO A 136 19.03 -3.27 9.27
CA PRO A 136 19.72 -2.33 10.16
C PRO A 136 20.97 -1.70 9.53
N LYS A 137 21.53 -2.28 8.47
CA LYS A 137 22.67 -1.73 7.74
C LYS A 137 22.30 -0.51 6.88
N ILE A 138 20.99 -0.32 6.58
CA ILE A 138 20.51 0.76 5.72
C ILE A 138 20.10 1.95 6.61
N PRO A 139 20.67 3.14 6.42
CA PRO A 139 20.25 4.32 7.15
C PRO A 139 18.78 4.67 6.89
N GLU A 140 18.10 5.21 7.90
CA GLU A 140 16.68 5.63 7.75
C GLU A 140 16.47 6.63 6.61
N ASP A 141 17.43 7.47 6.34
CA ASP A 141 17.43 8.46 5.25
C ASP A 141 17.37 7.83 3.84
N TYR A 142 17.63 6.52 3.74
CA TYR A 142 17.53 5.75 2.51
C TYR A 142 16.21 4.97 2.40
N PHE A 143 15.29 5.15 3.36
CA PHE A 143 13.94 4.61 3.25
C PHE A 143 13.00 5.63 2.61
N ALA A 144 12.18 5.15 1.69
CA ALA A 144 11.10 5.91 1.08
C ALA A 144 9.83 5.08 0.96
N VAL A 145 8.69 5.74 0.90
CA VAL A 145 7.37 5.11 0.78
C VAL A 145 6.62 5.74 -0.37
N LEU A 146 6.11 4.92 -1.28
CA LEU A 146 5.28 5.34 -2.42
C LEU A 146 3.82 4.92 -2.14
N SER A 147 2.92 5.89 -2.06
CA SER A 147 1.49 5.66 -1.81
C SER A 147 0.64 6.73 -2.50
N GLY A 148 -0.67 6.52 -2.57
CA GLY A 148 -1.63 7.45 -3.18
C GLY A 148 -2.66 6.72 -4.04
N PRO A 149 -3.61 7.47 -4.66
CA PRO A 149 -4.68 6.93 -5.47
C PRO A 149 -4.14 6.32 -6.77
N SER A 150 -3.99 5.00 -6.83
CA SER A 150 -3.29 4.33 -7.92
C SER A 150 -3.78 2.89 -8.13
N PHE A 151 -4.88 2.74 -8.85
CA PHE A 151 -5.28 1.42 -9.32
C PHE A 151 -4.31 0.90 -10.39
N ALA A 152 -3.76 -0.29 -10.15
CA ALA A 152 -2.75 -0.88 -11.02
C ALA A 152 -3.18 -0.94 -12.49
N LYS A 153 -4.44 -1.31 -12.75
CA LYS A 153 -4.98 -1.41 -14.12
C LYS A 153 -4.97 -0.05 -14.84
N GLU A 154 -5.36 1.02 -14.15
CA GLU A 154 -5.40 2.37 -14.73
C GLU A 154 -3.99 2.89 -15.02
N VAL A 155 -3.05 2.71 -14.09
CA VAL A 155 -1.64 3.08 -14.31
C VAL A 155 -1.04 2.30 -15.48
N ALA A 156 -1.34 0.99 -15.60
CA ALA A 156 -0.90 0.17 -16.73
C ALA A 156 -1.46 0.67 -18.09
N GLN A 157 -2.65 1.25 -18.08
CA GLN A 157 -3.31 1.87 -19.23
C GLN A 157 -2.88 3.33 -19.45
N LYS A 158 -1.88 3.82 -18.69
CA LYS A 158 -1.37 5.20 -18.75
C LYS A 158 -2.42 6.27 -18.45
N VAL A 159 -3.44 5.94 -17.66
CA VAL A 159 -4.39 6.93 -17.15
C VAL A 159 -3.65 7.89 -16.20
N PRO A 160 -3.86 9.22 -16.31
CA PRO A 160 -3.21 10.19 -15.46
C PRO A 160 -3.37 9.86 -13.97
N THR A 161 -2.25 9.69 -13.29
CA THR A 161 -2.20 9.24 -11.89
C THR A 161 -1.23 10.11 -11.10
N ALA A 162 -1.60 10.52 -9.92
CA ALA A 162 -0.75 11.26 -9.00
C ALA A 162 -0.58 10.49 -7.68
N VAL A 163 0.67 10.39 -7.21
CA VAL A 163 1.04 9.68 -5.98
C VAL A 163 1.98 10.52 -5.13
N THR A 164 2.18 10.11 -3.89
CA THR A 164 3.13 10.70 -2.95
C THR A 164 4.29 9.74 -2.70
N LEU A 165 5.50 10.26 -2.72
CA LEU A 165 6.71 9.62 -2.27
C LEU A 165 7.20 10.31 -1.00
N ALA A 166 7.20 9.61 0.12
CA ALA A 166 7.68 10.13 1.38
C ALA A 166 9.09 9.59 1.72
N SER A 167 9.98 10.47 2.18
CA SER A 167 11.28 10.12 2.76
C SER A 167 11.72 11.21 3.70
N LYS A 168 12.39 10.88 4.80
CA LYS A 168 13.03 11.87 5.69
C LYS A 168 14.14 12.66 4.97
N ASN A 169 14.76 12.06 3.96
CA ASN A 169 15.77 12.69 3.11
C ASN A 169 15.12 13.24 1.84
N LEU A 170 14.89 14.55 1.80
CA LEU A 170 14.26 15.21 0.65
C LEU A 170 15.09 15.10 -0.65
N LYS A 171 16.41 14.95 -0.57
CA LYS A 171 17.25 14.70 -1.77
C LYS A 171 16.99 13.30 -2.33
N ALA A 172 16.92 12.29 -1.45
CA ALA A 172 16.55 10.92 -1.85
C ALA A 172 15.12 10.88 -2.42
N ALA A 173 14.18 11.58 -1.79
CA ALA A 173 12.82 11.73 -2.31
C ALA A 173 12.81 12.36 -3.70
N GLY A 174 13.51 13.47 -3.91
CA GLY A 174 13.62 14.15 -5.20
C GLY A 174 14.29 13.29 -6.29
N PHE A 175 15.29 12.50 -5.91
CA PHE A 175 15.91 11.55 -6.83
C PHE A 175 14.93 10.46 -7.29
N VAL A 176 14.30 9.76 -6.35
CA VAL A 176 13.31 8.71 -6.65
C VAL A 176 12.09 9.30 -7.38
N GLN A 177 11.66 10.53 -7.04
CA GLN A 177 10.62 11.24 -7.77
C GLN A 177 10.94 11.34 -9.27
N ARG A 178 12.16 11.79 -9.63
CA ARG A 178 12.59 11.88 -11.04
C ARG A 178 12.64 10.52 -11.73
N VAL A 179 13.03 9.46 -11.00
CA VAL A 179 13.04 8.09 -11.54
C VAL A 179 11.63 7.61 -11.89
N PHE A 180 10.63 7.86 -11.05
CA PHE A 180 9.27 7.38 -11.26
C PHE A 180 8.40 8.31 -12.13
N ALA A 181 8.64 9.61 -12.16
CA ALA A 181 7.80 10.56 -12.86
C ALA A 181 7.78 10.32 -14.38
N THR A 182 6.58 10.36 -14.98
CA THR A 182 6.32 10.29 -16.43
C THR A 182 5.26 11.33 -16.80
N SER A 183 4.90 11.43 -18.09
CA SER A 183 3.83 12.33 -18.54
C SER A 183 2.44 11.98 -17.99
N PHE A 184 2.24 10.75 -17.52
CA PHE A 184 0.95 10.28 -16.96
C PHE A 184 1.05 9.82 -15.51
N PHE A 185 2.26 9.75 -14.93
CA PHE A 185 2.48 9.35 -13.54
C PHE A 185 3.23 10.44 -12.79
N ARG A 186 2.49 11.25 -12.04
CA ARG A 186 3.03 12.40 -11.30
C ARG A 186 3.34 12.00 -9.87
N VAL A 187 4.55 12.29 -9.41
CA VAL A 187 5.00 11.99 -8.05
C VAL A 187 5.20 13.29 -7.28
N TYR A 188 4.56 13.44 -6.13
CA TYR A 188 4.80 14.53 -5.18
C TYR A 188 5.66 14.01 -4.03
N THR A 189 6.57 14.84 -3.53
CA THR A 189 7.39 14.48 -2.37
C THR A 189 6.75 14.90 -1.06
N ASN A 190 7.06 14.17 0.02
CA ASN A 190 6.63 14.43 1.39
C ASN A 190 7.73 14.01 2.36
N ASP A 191 7.83 14.58 3.54
CA ASP A 191 8.76 14.19 4.60
C ASP A 191 8.11 13.32 5.70
N ASP A 192 6.77 13.22 5.71
CA ASP A 192 6.00 12.43 6.66
C ASP A 192 5.79 10.99 6.19
N ILE A 193 6.78 10.12 6.45
CA ILE A 193 6.71 8.69 6.13
C ILE A 193 5.53 8.03 6.86
N ILE A 194 5.35 8.34 8.16
CA ILE A 194 4.33 7.70 9.01
C ILE A 194 2.93 8.01 8.49
N GLY A 195 2.63 9.27 8.19
CA GLY A 195 1.32 9.67 7.67
C GLY A 195 1.02 9.03 6.31
N VAL A 196 2.03 8.95 5.42
CA VAL A 196 1.89 8.33 4.10
C VAL A 196 1.64 6.82 4.20
N GLU A 197 2.33 6.11 5.10
CA GLU A 197 2.11 4.69 5.36
C GLU A 197 0.73 4.40 5.96
N LEU A 198 0.33 5.17 6.98
CA LEU A 198 -0.94 4.97 7.67
C LEU A 198 -2.14 5.30 6.77
N GLY A 199 -2.08 6.41 6.03
CA GLY A 199 -3.11 6.75 5.06
C GLY A 199 -3.33 5.63 4.05
N GLY A 200 -2.25 5.13 3.45
CA GLY A 200 -2.29 4.03 2.47
C GLY A 200 -2.73 2.69 3.06
N SER A 201 -2.48 2.42 4.34
CA SER A 201 -2.78 1.15 5.00
C SER A 201 -4.21 1.10 5.56
N VAL A 202 -4.57 2.06 6.40
CA VAL A 202 -5.84 2.06 7.16
C VAL A 202 -7.05 2.31 6.25
N LYS A 203 -6.89 3.08 5.16
CA LYS A 203 -7.95 3.27 4.15
C LYS A 203 -8.56 1.96 3.67
N ASN A 204 -7.79 0.87 3.62
CA ASN A 204 -8.25 -0.43 3.16
C ASN A 204 -9.32 -1.03 4.10
N VAL A 205 -9.24 -0.73 5.39
CA VAL A 205 -10.26 -1.11 6.39
C VAL A 205 -11.54 -0.32 6.15
N ILE A 206 -11.41 0.99 5.94
CA ILE A 206 -12.57 1.85 5.64
C ILE A 206 -13.21 1.48 4.31
N ALA A 207 -12.43 1.04 3.32
CA ALA A 207 -12.94 0.56 2.05
C ALA A 207 -13.77 -0.74 2.19
N ILE A 208 -13.41 -1.63 3.12
CA ILE A 208 -14.26 -2.79 3.47
C ILE A 208 -15.58 -2.29 4.04
N ALA A 209 -15.57 -1.33 4.96
CA ALA A 209 -16.79 -0.74 5.53
C ALA A 209 -17.67 -0.09 4.45
N ALA A 210 -17.08 0.67 3.53
CA ALA A 210 -17.80 1.29 2.41
C ALA A 210 -18.48 0.23 1.51
N GLY A 211 -17.76 -0.85 1.22
CA GLY A 211 -18.35 -1.99 0.49
C GLY A 211 -19.52 -2.63 1.24
N MET A 212 -19.43 -2.81 2.57
CA MET A 212 -20.53 -3.33 3.37
C MET A 212 -21.77 -2.45 3.30
N ILE A 213 -21.60 -1.12 3.35
CA ILE A 213 -22.69 -0.15 3.17
C ILE A 213 -23.40 -0.36 1.83
N ASP A 214 -22.62 -0.52 0.76
CA ASP A 214 -23.18 -0.75 -0.58
C ASP A 214 -23.91 -2.11 -0.65
N GLY A 215 -23.33 -3.17 -0.07
CA GLY A 215 -23.95 -4.50 -0.02
C GLY A 215 -25.24 -4.57 0.84
N LEU A 216 -25.33 -3.72 1.88
CA LEU A 216 -26.51 -3.57 2.73
C LEU A 216 -27.60 -2.65 2.13
N GLY A 217 -27.28 -1.90 1.07
CA GLY A 217 -28.19 -0.91 0.46
C GLY A 217 -28.45 0.32 1.31
N LEU A 218 -27.47 0.76 2.14
CA LEU A 218 -27.65 1.89 3.08
C LEU A 218 -27.52 3.28 2.43
N GLY A 219 -27.16 3.34 1.14
CA GLY A 219 -27.20 4.54 0.33
C GLY A 219 -25.97 5.46 0.44
N LEU A 220 -26.00 6.53 -0.36
CA LEU A 220 -24.86 7.42 -0.58
C LEU A 220 -24.55 8.32 0.63
N ASN A 221 -25.57 8.77 1.37
CA ASN A 221 -25.38 9.59 2.57
C ASN A 221 -24.56 8.85 3.62
N THR A 222 -24.87 7.57 3.88
CA THR A 222 -24.14 6.71 4.81
C THR A 222 -22.71 6.49 4.34
N ARG A 223 -22.50 6.28 3.05
CA ARG A 223 -21.15 6.12 2.48
C ARG A 223 -20.30 7.40 2.61
N ALA A 224 -20.88 8.57 2.33
CA ALA A 224 -20.21 9.85 2.49
C ALA A 224 -19.82 10.10 3.95
N ALA A 225 -20.76 9.89 4.90
CA ALA A 225 -20.49 9.99 6.33
C ALA A 225 -19.39 9.02 6.78
N LEU A 226 -19.42 7.75 6.32
CA LEU A 226 -18.41 6.76 6.63
C LEU A 226 -17.01 7.18 6.16
N ILE A 227 -16.88 7.67 4.93
CA ILE A 227 -15.58 8.11 4.37
C ILE A 227 -15.03 9.27 5.20
N THR A 228 -15.85 10.27 5.53
CA THR A 228 -15.46 11.43 6.34
C THR A 228 -15.01 11.01 7.74
N ARG A 229 -15.81 10.19 8.42
CA ARG A 229 -15.48 9.73 9.78
C ARG A 229 -14.33 8.72 9.77
N GLY A 230 -14.20 7.91 8.72
CA GLY A 230 -13.07 7.02 8.51
C GLY A 230 -11.75 7.79 8.35
N LEU A 231 -11.74 8.90 7.61
CA LEU A 231 -10.59 9.79 7.52
C LEU A 231 -10.20 10.37 8.88
N THR A 232 -11.19 10.74 9.70
CA THR A 232 -10.95 11.23 11.08
C THR A 232 -10.26 10.15 11.92
N GLU A 233 -10.68 8.87 11.83
CA GLU A 233 -10.01 7.78 12.55
C GLU A 233 -8.57 7.59 12.09
N ILE A 234 -8.32 7.61 10.77
CA ILE A 234 -6.98 7.49 10.19
C ILE A 234 -6.08 8.63 10.71
N ARG A 235 -6.57 9.87 10.69
CA ARG A 235 -5.85 11.06 11.14
C ARG A 235 -5.54 10.97 12.63
N ARG A 236 -6.50 10.57 13.48
CA ARG A 236 -6.31 10.40 14.92
C ARG A 236 -5.22 9.38 15.26
N LEU A 237 -5.26 8.20 14.61
CA LEU A 237 -4.21 7.20 14.77
C LEU A 237 -2.85 7.73 14.29
N GLY A 238 -2.85 8.44 13.17
CA GLY A 238 -1.64 9.02 12.59
C GLY A 238 -0.98 10.04 13.51
N ILE A 239 -1.74 11.00 14.05
CA ILE A 239 -1.25 12.01 15.00
C ILE A 239 -0.66 11.34 16.24
N LYS A 240 -1.34 10.32 16.77
CA LYS A 240 -0.84 9.57 17.93
C LYS A 240 0.51 8.89 17.67
N LEU A 241 0.80 8.55 16.41
CA LEU A 241 2.07 7.94 15.98
C LEU A 241 3.09 8.98 15.47
N GLY A 242 2.79 10.27 15.56
CA GLY A 242 3.68 11.36 15.18
C GLY A 242 3.59 11.79 13.71
N ALA A 243 2.52 11.42 13.00
CA ALA A 243 2.27 11.89 11.64
C ALA A 243 1.81 13.36 11.61
N ASN A 244 2.10 14.05 10.51
CA ASN A 244 1.59 15.38 10.26
C ASN A 244 0.10 15.33 9.85
N PRO A 245 -0.81 16.00 10.56
CA PRO A 245 -2.25 16.00 10.24
C PRO A 245 -2.56 16.43 8.80
N ARG A 246 -1.76 17.32 8.20
CA ARG A 246 -1.94 17.82 6.84
C ARG A 246 -1.73 16.72 5.78
N THR A 247 -0.93 15.70 6.07
CA THR A 247 -0.69 14.57 5.15
C THR A 247 -1.99 13.86 4.79
N PHE A 248 -2.93 13.77 5.74
CA PHE A 248 -4.21 13.07 5.52
C PHE A 248 -5.20 13.87 4.65
N SER A 249 -5.00 15.16 4.44
CA SER A 249 -5.76 15.95 3.46
C SER A 249 -5.21 15.82 2.03
N GLY A 250 -4.09 15.12 1.85
CA GLY A 250 -3.41 14.94 0.57
C GLY A 250 -3.79 13.64 -0.16
N LEU A 251 -2.93 13.28 -1.14
CA LEU A 251 -3.15 12.12 -2.02
C LEU A 251 -3.22 10.79 -1.26
N THR A 252 -2.39 10.59 -0.24
CA THR A 252 -2.33 9.33 0.53
C THR A 252 -3.41 9.21 1.59
N GLY A 253 -4.01 10.33 2.00
CA GLY A 253 -5.15 10.37 2.90
C GLY A 253 -6.46 10.37 2.12
N VAL A 254 -7.08 11.54 1.99
CA VAL A 254 -8.41 11.70 1.35
C VAL A 254 -8.43 11.15 -0.08
N GLY A 255 -7.38 11.38 -0.89
CA GLY A 255 -7.37 10.96 -2.29
C GLY A 255 -7.45 9.44 -2.46
N ASP A 256 -6.57 8.70 -1.78
CA ASP A 256 -6.53 7.24 -1.86
C ASP A 256 -7.70 6.58 -1.12
N LEU A 257 -8.22 7.23 -0.07
CA LEU A 257 -9.42 6.78 0.64
C LEU A 257 -10.65 6.85 -0.26
N ILE A 258 -10.91 8.00 -0.89
CA ILE A 258 -12.06 8.17 -1.81
C ILE A 258 -11.97 7.15 -2.95
N LEU A 259 -10.81 7.07 -3.64
CA LEU A 259 -10.62 6.13 -4.73
C LEU A 259 -10.95 4.68 -4.30
N THR A 260 -10.46 4.26 -3.13
CA THR A 260 -10.59 2.87 -2.69
C THR A 260 -12.00 2.56 -2.18
N CYS A 261 -12.71 3.53 -1.59
CA CYS A 261 -14.07 3.37 -1.10
C CYS A 261 -15.15 3.47 -2.19
N THR A 262 -14.86 4.13 -3.32
CA THR A 262 -15.85 4.35 -4.40
C THR A 262 -15.55 3.58 -5.67
N GLY A 263 -14.31 3.09 -5.83
CA GLY A 263 -13.88 2.42 -7.05
C GLY A 263 -14.32 0.96 -7.10
N ASN A 264 -15.04 0.58 -8.15
CA ASN A 264 -15.57 -0.79 -8.35
C ASN A 264 -14.49 -1.88 -8.49
N ILE A 265 -13.24 -1.50 -8.77
CA ILE A 265 -12.11 -2.43 -8.90
C ILE A 265 -11.33 -2.60 -7.58
N SER A 266 -11.78 -1.95 -6.52
CA SER A 266 -11.19 -2.10 -5.19
C SER A 266 -11.51 -3.47 -4.59
N ARG A 267 -10.47 -4.29 -4.37
CA ARG A 267 -10.61 -5.61 -3.75
C ARG A 267 -11.22 -5.55 -2.35
N ASN A 268 -10.81 -4.57 -1.56
CA ASN A 268 -11.31 -4.38 -0.20
C ASN A 268 -12.79 -3.98 -0.21
N HIS A 269 -13.19 -3.07 -1.09
CA HIS A 269 -14.58 -2.72 -1.30
C HIS A 269 -15.41 -3.93 -1.76
N THR A 270 -14.88 -4.74 -2.68
CA THR A 270 -15.54 -5.97 -3.15
C THR A 270 -15.77 -6.99 -2.03
N VAL A 271 -14.77 -7.18 -1.15
CA VAL A 271 -14.92 -8.04 0.05
C VAL A 271 -16.03 -7.50 0.93
N GLY A 272 -16.01 -6.21 1.26
CA GLY A 272 -17.03 -5.57 2.07
C GLY A 272 -18.44 -5.73 1.48
N ARG A 273 -18.59 -5.46 0.17
CA ARG A 273 -19.88 -5.61 -0.52
C ARG A 273 -20.43 -7.03 -0.40
N LYS A 274 -19.62 -8.05 -0.67
CA LYS A 274 -20.04 -9.45 -0.54
C LYS A 274 -20.44 -9.82 0.91
N ILE A 275 -19.76 -9.26 1.91
CA ILE A 275 -20.14 -9.45 3.33
C ILE A 275 -21.49 -8.76 3.61
N GLY A 276 -21.69 -7.52 3.12
CA GLY A 276 -22.97 -6.81 3.22
C GLY A 276 -24.13 -7.53 2.55
N GLU A 277 -23.86 -8.26 1.46
CA GLU A 277 -24.79 -9.15 0.74
C GLU A 277 -25.03 -10.48 1.50
N GLY A 278 -24.42 -10.72 2.66
CA GLY A 278 -24.62 -11.90 3.51
C GLY A 278 -23.65 -13.06 3.29
N LYS A 279 -22.62 -12.92 2.44
CA LYS A 279 -21.62 -13.98 2.23
C LYS A 279 -20.63 -14.04 3.39
N LYS A 280 -20.18 -15.25 3.74
CA LYS A 280 -19.17 -15.45 4.77
C LYS A 280 -17.75 -15.09 4.27
N LEU A 281 -16.93 -14.48 5.14
CA LEU A 281 -15.57 -14.08 4.79
C LEU A 281 -14.74 -15.24 4.23
N LYS A 282 -14.85 -16.43 4.83
CA LYS A 282 -14.11 -17.63 4.38
C LYS A 282 -14.41 -18.01 2.93
N GLU A 283 -15.68 -17.96 2.52
CA GLU A 283 -16.12 -18.23 1.15
C GLU A 283 -15.58 -17.17 0.18
N ILE A 284 -15.67 -15.90 0.59
CA ILE A 284 -15.18 -14.78 -0.23
C ILE A 284 -13.67 -14.92 -0.50
N LEU A 285 -12.89 -15.25 0.54
CA LEU A 285 -11.44 -15.37 0.42
C LEU A 285 -10.99 -16.59 -0.37
N SER A 286 -11.75 -17.70 -0.34
CA SER A 286 -11.44 -18.90 -1.15
C SER A 286 -11.59 -18.66 -2.64
N ASP A 287 -12.48 -17.76 -3.05
CA ASP A 287 -12.72 -17.39 -4.45
C ASP A 287 -11.72 -16.33 -4.97
N MET A 288 -10.94 -15.73 -4.08
CA MET A 288 -10.04 -14.62 -4.44
C MET A 288 -8.62 -15.12 -4.71
N ARG A 289 -8.11 -14.89 -5.93
CA ARG A 289 -6.71 -15.16 -6.28
C ARG A 289 -5.72 -14.13 -5.72
N MET A 290 -6.20 -12.94 -5.39
CA MET A 290 -5.37 -11.83 -4.92
C MET A 290 -5.77 -11.40 -3.51
N VAL A 291 -4.78 -11.04 -2.69
CA VAL A 291 -4.99 -10.64 -1.30
C VAL A 291 -5.78 -9.33 -1.19
N ALA A 292 -6.78 -9.31 -0.32
CA ALA A 292 -7.42 -8.09 0.17
C ALA A 292 -6.72 -7.68 1.47
N GLU A 293 -5.74 -6.76 1.36
CA GLU A 293 -4.89 -6.34 2.49
C GLU A 293 -5.70 -5.82 3.68
N GLY A 294 -6.84 -5.18 3.42
CA GLY A 294 -7.72 -4.62 4.45
C GLY A 294 -8.18 -5.63 5.48
N VAL A 295 -8.36 -6.90 5.09
CA VAL A 295 -8.78 -7.95 6.03
C VAL A 295 -7.70 -8.12 7.12
N LYS A 296 -6.43 -8.30 6.74
CA LYS A 296 -5.34 -8.44 7.71
C LYS A 296 -5.05 -7.12 8.44
N THR A 297 -5.12 -6.00 7.73
CA THR A 297 -4.92 -4.67 8.30
C THR A 297 -5.97 -4.31 9.35
N ALA A 298 -7.21 -4.79 9.23
CA ALA A 298 -8.25 -4.57 10.27
C ALA A 298 -7.80 -5.11 11.63
N LYS A 299 -7.18 -6.29 11.67
CA LYS A 299 -6.63 -6.87 12.90
C LYS A 299 -5.45 -6.05 13.46
N SER A 300 -4.53 -5.62 12.59
CA SER A 300 -3.39 -4.80 13.03
C SER A 300 -3.84 -3.45 13.58
N VAL A 301 -4.77 -2.78 12.89
CA VAL A 301 -5.31 -1.47 13.30
C VAL A 301 -6.08 -1.59 14.61
N TYR A 302 -6.93 -2.60 14.77
CA TYR A 302 -7.67 -2.83 16.00
C TYR A 302 -6.72 -3.02 17.20
N ASN A 303 -5.72 -3.88 17.07
CA ASN A 303 -4.77 -4.12 18.14
C ASN A 303 -3.88 -2.92 18.44
N LEU A 304 -3.46 -2.18 17.41
CA LEU A 304 -2.63 -0.98 17.54
C LEU A 304 -3.41 0.15 18.21
N SER A 305 -4.62 0.44 17.74
CA SER A 305 -5.45 1.51 18.32
C SER A 305 -5.76 1.27 19.79
N ARG A 306 -6.08 0.02 20.17
CA ARG A 306 -6.30 -0.36 21.58
C ARG A 306 -5.05 -0.18 22.44
N SER A 307 -3.89 -0.61 21.94
CA SER A 307 -2.63 -0.47 22.69
C SER A 307 -2.21 1.00 22.92
N LEU A 308 -2.65 1.90 22.03
CA LEU A 308 -2.37 3.33 22.09
C LEU A 308 -3.49 4.15 22.78
N GLY A 309 -4.61 3.51 23.12
CA GLY A 309 -5.79 4.20 23.66
C GLY A 309 -6.47 5.12 22.65
N VAL A 310 -6.35 4.85 21.33
CA VAL A 310 -6.93 5.68 20.27
C VAL A 310 -8.31 5.13 19.88
N PRO A 311 -9.39 5.95 20.02
CA PRO A 311 -10.72 5.50 19.65
C PRO A 311 -10.89 5.45 18.13
N MET A 312 -11.14 4.23 17.61
CA MET A 312 -11.39 3.96 16.19
C MET A 312 -12.65 3.09 16.04
N PRO A 313 -13.84 3.66 16.28
CA PRO A 313 -15.08 2.88 16.33
C PRO A 313 -15.41 2.17 15.02
N ILE A 314 -15.26 2.80 13.86
CA ILE A 314 -15.53 2.17 12.56
C ILE A 314 -14.59 0.98 12.35
N SER A 315 -13.28 1.21 12.54
CA SER A 315 -12.27 0.16 12.38
C SER A 315 -12.47 -1.00 13.36
N SER A 316 -12.95 -0.71 14.58
CA SER A 316 -13.27 -1.74 15.58
C SER A 316 -14.47 -2.58 15.17
N GLU A 317 -15.56 -1.97 14.69
CA GLU A 317 -16.72 -2.74 14.21
C GLU A 317 -16.35 -3.61 13.00
N ILE A 318 -15.50 -3.11 12.09
CA ILE A 318 -15.00 -3.92 10.97
C ILE A 318 -14.18 -5.11 11.47
N TYR A 319 -13.35 -4.94 12.50
CA TYR A 319 -12.65 -6.07 13.12
C TYR A 319 -13.65 -7.11 13.66
N HIS A 320 -14.66 -6.69 14.43
CA HIS A 320 -15.65 -7.60 14.99
C HIS A 320 -16.49 -8.32 13.92
N ILE A 321 -16.81 -7.65 12.82
CA ILE A 321 -17.49 -8.31 11.68
C ILE A 321 -16.59 -9.38 11.04
N LEU A 322 -15.29 -9.08 10.86
CA LEU A 322 -14.38 -9.97 10.14
C LEU A 322 -13.90 -11.16 10.98
N TYR A 323 -13.82 -11.00 12.32
CA TYR A 323 -13.17 -11.97 13.19
C TYR A 323 -14.04 -12.53 14.30
N ASP A 324 -15.12 -11.84 14.66
CA ASP A 324 -16.03 -12.24 15.75
C ASP A 324 -17.48 -12.47 15.25
N ASP A 325 -17.67 -12.61 13.92
CA ASP A 325 -18.95 -12.88 13.26
C ASP A 325 -20.08 -11.88 13.59
N LEU A 326 -19.75 -10.64 13.97
CA LEU A 326 -20.75 -9.59 14.22
C LEU A 326 -21.55 -9.29 12.94
N CYS A 327 -22.86 -9.18 13.09
CA CYS A 327 -23.76 -8.83 11.97
C CYS A 327 -23.47 -7.39 11.47
N PRO A 328 -23.23 -7.17 10.16
CA PRO A 328 -22.96 -5.83 9.64
C PRO A 328 -24.06 -4.79 9.90
N ARG A 329 -25.35 -5.21 9.93
CA ARG A 329 -26.47 -4.31 10.28
C ARG A 329 -26.42 -3.90 11.74
N GLU A 330 -26.06 -4.81 12.63
CA GLU A 330 -25.90 -4.52 14.06
C GLU A 330 -24.73 -3.56 14.29
N ALA A 331 -23.59 -3.77 13.62
CA ALA A 331 -22.45 -2.86 13.67
C ALA A 331 -22.86 -1.44 13.21
N ALA A 332 -23.59 -1.31 12.12
CA ALA A 332 -24.10 -0.03 11.64
C ALA A 332 -25.02 0.63 12.69
N TYR A 333 -25.91 -0.13 13.32
CA TYR A 333 -26.79 0.37 14.38
C TYR A 333 -25.98 0.87 15.59
N ARG A 334 -25.00 0.07 16.08
CA ARG A 334 -24.10 0.46 17.18
C ARG A 334 -23.38 1.77 16.89
N LEU A 335 -22.86 1.97 15.66
CA LEU A 335 -22.21 3.20 15.27
C LEU A 335 -23.14 4.42 15.30
N MET A 336 -24.40 4.25 14.89
CA MET A 336 -25.38 5.32 14.82
C MET A 336 -26.02 5.67 16.18
N THR A 337 -26.00 4.77 17.15
CA THR A 337 -26.60 4.97 18.49
C THR A 337 -25.59 5.33 19.57
N ARG A 338 -24.37 5.64 19.18
CA ARG A 338 -23.33 6.14 20.11
C ARG A 338 -23.72 7.51 20.67
N ASP A 339 -23.12 7.87 21.81
CA ASP A 339 -23.30 9.18 22.43
C ASP A 339 -23.06 10.29 21.43
N LEU A 340 -23.92 11.31 21.48
CA LEU A 340 -23.80 12.50 20.65
C LEU A 340 -22.56 13.31 21.07
N LYS A 341 -21.84 13.84 20.09
CA LYS A 341 -20.64 14.61 20.35
C LYS A 341 -20.45 15.72 19.32
N HIS A 342 -19.56 16.64 19.59
CA HIS A 342 -19.15 17.66 18.63
C HIS A 342 -18.50 17.02 17.40
N GLU A 343 -18.74 17.58 16.21
CA GLU A 343 -18.21 17.02 14.97
C GLU A 343 -16.68 17.05 14.91
N LEU A 344 -16.12 18.20 15.29
CA LEU A 344 -14.68 18.38 15.39
C LEU A 344 -14.23 17.83 16.74
N ASP A 345 -13.65 16.63 16.73
CA ASP A 345 -13.03 16.08 17.94
C ASP A 345 -11.85 16.99 18.32
N GLU A 346 -11.74 17.36 19.59
CA GLU A 346 -10.53 17.93 20.14
C GLU A 346 -9.40 16.90 19.99
N GLU A 347 -8.34 17.29 19.35
CA GLU A 347 -7.14 16.48 19.09
C GLU A 347 -6.11 16.63 20.18
#